data_e2f71afc3204bbef5adc477cbbaf4ccc
#
_entry.id   e2f71afc3204bbef5adc477cbbaf4ccc
#
_cell.length_a   1.000
_cell.length_b   1.000
_cell.length_c   1.000
_cell.angle_alpha   90.00
_cell.angle_beta   90.00
_cell.angle_gamma   90.00
#
_symmetry.space_group_name_H-M   'P 1'
#
loop_
_entity.id
_entity.type
_entity.pdbx_description
1 polymer ?
#
loop_
_entity_poly.entity_id
_entity_poly.type
_entity_poly.pdbx_seq_one_letter_code
_entity_poly.pdbx_strand_id
1 'polypeptide(L)' 'MAVIKTQFTLRLNPTDHAKIKKIAEMENRSMTNMIETLVKQKIQQYESQTGEIALSEEDLSVQ' A
#
# COMPACT_ATOMS: atom_id res chain seq x y z
N MET A 1 2.56 17.67 -13.59
CA MET A 1 3.19 16.42 -14.03
C MET A 1 2.33 15.24 -13.59
N ALA A 2 2.03 14.34 -14.50
CA ALA A 2 1.22 13.19 -14.17
C ALA A 2 2.05 12.15 -13.42
N VAL A 3 1.45 11.58 -12.39
CA VAL A 3 2.07 10.50 -11.65
C VAL A 3 1.49 9.18 -12.15
N ILE A 4 2.36 8.33 -12.65
CA ILE A 4 1.94 7.02 -13.14
C ILE A 4 2.06 6.04 -11.99
N LYS A 5 0.92 5.52 -11.57
CA LYS A 5 0.89 4.53 -10.50
C LYS A 5 0.99 3.13 -11.11
N THR A 6 1.79 2.31 -10.48
CA THR A 6 1.88 0.91 -10.87
C THR A 6 0.67 0.16 -10.34
N GLN A 7 0.35 -0.94 -10.99
CA GLN A 7 -0.75 -1.79 -10.57
C GLN A 7 -0.21 -3.14 -10.13
N PHE A 8 -0.83 -3.70 -9.12
CA PHE A 8 -0.58 -5.08 -8.79
C PHE A 8 -1.87 -5.68 -8.25
N THR A 9 -1.98 -6.99 -8.39
CA THR A 9 -3.16 -7.72 -7.93
C THR A 9 -2.93 -8.19 -6.51
N LEU A 10 -3.83 -7.79 -5.61
CA LEU A 10 -3.79 -8.23 -4.22
C LEU A 10 -4.88 -9.25 -4.00
N ARG A 11 -4.49 -10.44 -3.56
CA ARG A 11 -5.44 -11.50 -3.24
C ARG A 11 -5.49 -11.69 -1.74
N LEU A 12 -6.67 -11.55 -1.19
CA LEU A 12 -6.89 -11.75 0.24
C LEU A 12 -7.86 -12.90 0.42
N ASN A 13 -7.75 -13.61 1.53
CA ASN A 13 -8.80 -14.58 1.82
C ASN A 13 -10.10 -13.82 2.14
N PRO A 14 -11.26 -14.48 1.99
CA PRO A 14 -12.54 -13.79 2.14
C PRO A 14 -12.74 -13.13 3.49
N THR A 15 -12.24 -13.74 4.55
CA THR A 15 -12.39 -13.18 5.90
C THR A 15 -11.62 -11.89 6.03
N ASP A 16 -10.36 -11.87 5.59
CA ASP A 16 -9.53 -10.67 5.66
C ASP A 16 -10.08 -9.57 4.79
N HIS A 17 -10.56 -9.93 3.60
CA HIS A 17 -11.16 -8.96 2.70
C HIS A 17 -12.37 -8.29 3.34
N ALA A 18 -13.24 -9.09 3.96
CA ALA A 18 -14.44 -8.56 4.61
C ALA A 18 -14.07 -7.63 5.76
N LYS A 19 -13.08 -8.01 6.54
CA LYS A 19 -12.66 -7.20 7.68
C LYS A 19 -12.07 -5.86 7.26
N ILE A 20 -11.19 -5.87 6.28
CA ILE A 20 -10.58 -4.62 5.85
C ILE A 20 -11.60 -3.71 5.16
N LYS A 21 -12.54 -4.30 4.43
CA LYS A 21 -13.62 -3.55 3.83
C LYS A 21 -14.46 -2.84 4.90
N LYS A 22 -14.76 -3.55 5.98
CA LYS A 22 -15.53 -2.96 7.07
C LYS A 22 -14.78 -1.82 7.74
N ILE A 23 -13.48 -1.99 7.95
CA ILE A 23 -12.66 -0.93 8.53
C ILE A 23 -12.66 0.29 7.62
N ALA A 24 -12.53 0.09 6.31
CA ALA A 24 -12.54 1.21 5.38
C ALA A 24 -13.87 1.96 5.43
N GLU A 25 -14.98 1.23 5.53
CA GLU A 25 -16.28 1.86 5.66
C GLU A 25 -16.40 2.66 6.94
N MET A 26 -15.91 2.12 8.06
CA MET A 26 -15.96 2.81 9.34
C MET A 26 -15.10 4.08 9.34
N GLU A 27 -14.04 4.10 8.55
CA GLU A 27 -13.15 5.24 8.44
C GLU A 27 -13.50 6.16 7.26
N ASN A 28 -14.59 5.87 6.57
CA ASN A 28 -15.04 6.64 5.41
C ASN A 28 -13.97 6.71 4.32
N ARG A 29 -13.33 5.58 4.05
CA ARG A 29 -12.30 5.46 3.01
C ARG A 29 -12.69 4.39 2.01
N SER A 30 -12.23 4.55 0.78
CA SER A 30 -12.33 3.47 -0.19
C SER A 30 -11.33 2.38 0.15
N MET A 31 -11.56 1.17 -0.37
CA MET A 31 -10.60 0.07 -0.21
C MET A 31 -9.23 0.44 -0.76
N THR A 32 -9.22 1.04 -1.94
CA THR A 32 -7.96 1.46 -2.56
C THR A 32 -7.22 2.46 -1.69
N ASN A 33 -7.94 3.45 -1.17
CA ASN A 33 -7.34 4.45 -0.30
C ASN A 33 -6.80 3.82 0.98
N MET A 34 -7.56 2.90 1.57
CA MET A 34 -7.14 2.21 2.79
C MET A 34 -5.85 1.43 2.54
N ILE A 35 -5.78 0.68 1.44
CA ILE A 35 -4.60 -0.12 1.13
C ILE A 35 -3.39 0.78 0.87
N GLU A 36 -3.57 1.88 0.13
CA GLU A 36 -2.48 2.83 -0.09
C GLU A 36 -1.95 3.40 1.22
N THR A 37 -2.85 3.72 2.13
CA THR A 37 -2.46 4.25 3.44
C THR A 37 -1.64 3.24 4.23
N LEU A 38 -2.07 1.97 4.22
CA LEU A 38 -1.35 0.91 4.93
C LEU A 38 0.04 0.70 4.34
N VAL A 39 0.15 0.74 3.02
CA VAL A 39 1.45 0.60 2.35
C VAL A 39 2.39 1.73 2.78
N LYS A 40 1.90 2.96 2.76
CA LYS A 40 2.72 4.11 3.18
C LYS A 40 3.12 4.03 4.63
N GLN A 41 2.21 3.60 5.50
CA GLN A 41 2.52 3.45 6.91
C GLN A 41 3.60 2.42 7.15
N LYS A 42 3.55 1.31 6.42
CA LYS A 42 4.56 0.27 6.56
C LYS A 42 5.93 0.76 6.11
N ILE A 43 5.98 1.49 5.01
CA ILE A 43 7.22 2.06 4.51
C ILE A 43 7.80 3.04 5.52
N GLN A 44 6.97 3.94 6.05
CA GLN A 44 7.43 4.91 7.04
C GLN A 44 7.94 4.23 8.30
N GLN A 45 7.24 3.22 8.75
CA GLN A 45 7.65 2.47 9.93
C GLN A 45 9.02 1.85 9.75
N TYR A 46 9.23 1.23 8.62
CA TYR A 46 10.50 0.57 8.33
C TYR A 46 11.62 1.58 8.22
N GLU A 47 11.40 2.66 7.48
CA GLU A 47 12.42 3.68 7.28
C GLU A 47 12.78 4.42 8.55
N SER A 48 11.83 4.58 9.47
CA SER A 48 12.13 5.24 10.73
C SER A 48 13.00 4.37 11.64
N GLN A 49 12.99 3.05 11.43
CA GLN A 49 13.79 2.12 12.22
C GLN A 49 15.16 1.85 11.60
N THR A 50 15.22 1.78 10.28
CA THR A 50 16.43 1.35 9.58
C THR A 50 17.01 2.40 8.65
N GLY A 51 16.32 3.54 8.49
CA GLY A 51 16.73 4.59 7.58
C GLY A 51 16.09 4.45 6.22
N GLU A 52 16.33 5.42 5.37
CA GLU A 52 15.74 5.45 4.06
C GLU A 52 16.11 4.22 3.24
N ILE A 53 15.10 3.66 2.57
CA ILE A 53 15.31 2.49 1.73
C ILE A 53 15.95 2.94 0.42
N ALA A 54 17.14 2.40 0.12
CA ALA A 54 17.83 2.72 -1.13
C ALA A 54 17.22 1.91 -2.27
N LEU A 55 16.95 2.58 -3.37
CA LEU A 55 16.39 1.94 -4.55
C LEU A 55 17.37 2.06 -5.71
N SER A 56 17.54 0.95 -6.44
CA SER A 56 18.29 0.96 -7.68
C SER A 56 17.36 1.16 -8.86
N GLU A 57 17.93 1.34 -10.05
CA GLU A 57 17.10 1.42 -11.24
C GLU A 57 16.29 0.16 -11.46
N GLU A 58 16.85 -1.00 -11.12
CA GLU A 58 16.11 -2.24 -11.23
C GLU A 58 14.90 -2.27 -10.32
N ASP A 59 15.04 -1.73 -9.11
CA ASP A 59 13.91 -1.68 -8.19
C ASP A 59 12.79 -0.80 -8.70
N LEU A 60 13.14 0.24 -9.44
CA LEU A 60 12.17 1.15 -10.00
C LEU A 60 11.61 0.69 -11.34
N SER A 61 12.21 -0.35 -11.91
CA SER A 61 11.74 -0.93 -13.16
C SER A 61 10.48 -1.75 -12.89
N VAL A 62 9.38 -1.33 -13.49
CA VAL A 62 8.08 -1.91 -13.18
C VAL A 62 7.65 -2.88 -14.25
N GLN A 63 7.14 -4.00 -13.84
CA GLN A 63 6.65 -5.05 -14.72
C GLN A 63 5.25 -4.74 -15.23
#